data_c06f86bea5f52079da4797acdd2e3d84
#
_entry.id   c06f86bea5f52079da4797acdd2e3d84
#
_cell.length_a   1.000
_cell.length_b   1.000
_cell.length_c   1.000
_cell.angle_alpha   90.00
_cell.angle_beta   90.00
_cell.angle_gamma   90.00
#
_symmetry.space_group_name_H-M   'P 1'
#
loop_
_entity.id
_entity.type
_entity.pdbx_description
1 polymer ?
#
loop_
_entity_poly.entity_id
_entity_poly.type
_entity_poly.pdbx_seq_one_letter_code
_entity_poly.pdbx_strand_id
1 'polypeptide(L)'
;MRLMRAGLDVDVVTDPHIMKMRAALVDKDCLVIGISLSGKTKEVLDCLHVAKKSNAKVVLLTSNIEPGVDKFCDEILRVAYVKNLDFGMKVSPQLSILIMFDILYAYYMEREASAKIQKYKDTISALREK
;
A
#
# COMPACT_ATOMS: atom_id res chain seq x y z
N MET A 1 -3.95 2.11 -9.90
CA MET A 1 -4.50 3.00 -10.94
C MET A 1 -5.18 4.25 -10.38
N ARG A 2 -6.13 4.14 -9.41
CA ARG A 2 -6.84 5.31 -8.87
C ARG A 2 -5.95 6.35 -8.20
N LEU A 3 -4.98 5.95 -7.40
CA LEU A 3 -4.03 6.87 -6.74
C LEU A 3 -3.18 7.63 -7.75
N MET A 4 -2.75 6.97 -8.81
CA MET A 4 -2.02 7.61 -9.91
C MET A 4 -2.89 8.68 -10.60
N ARG A 5 -4.16 8.38 -10.86
CA ARG A 5 -5.11 9.35 -11.44
C ARG A 5 -5.36 10.55 -10.53
N ALA A 6 -5.24 10.35 -9.22
CA ALA A 6 -5.32 11.44 -8.25
C ALA A 6 -4.02 12.26 -8.14
N GLY A 7 -3.01 11.96 -8.96
CA GLY A 7 -1.78 12.74 -9.09
C GLY A 7 -0.63 12.25 -8.23
N LEU A 8 -0.74 11.06 -7.63
CA LEU A 8 0.39 10.43 -6.93
C LEU A 8 1.28 9.66 -7.91
N ASP A 9 2.58 9.77 -7.73
CA ASP A 9 3.55 8.88 -8.37
C ASP A 9 3.56 7.56 -7.58
N VAL A 10 2.93 6.53 -8.15
CA VAL A 10 2.71 5.24 -7.48
C VAL A 10 3.27 4.12 -8.32
N ASP A 11 4.10 3.29 -7.70
CA ASP A 11 4.64 2.08 -8.28
C ASP A 11 4.20 0.85 -7.46
N VAL A 12 3.97 -0.28 -8.11
CA VAL A 12 3.60 -1.55 -7.48
C VAL A 12 4.61 -2.60 -7.88
N VAL A 13 5.24 -3.21 -6.90
CA VAL A 13 6.30 -4.20 -7.12
C VAL A 13 5.95 -5.49 -6.39
N THR A 14 6.01 -6.61 -7.10
CA THR A 14 5.75 -7.95 -6.55
C THR A 14 6.94 -8.89 -6.65
N ASP A 15 7.91 -8.59 -7.50
CA ASP A 15 9.15 -9.37 -7.61
C ASP A 15 10.08 -9.06 -6.42
N PRO A 16 10.53 -10.08 -5.66
CA PRO A 16 11.33 -9.87 -4.45
C PRO A 16 12.67 -9.16 -4.68
N HIS A 17 13.31 -9.38 -5.80
CA HIS A 17 14.59 -8.72 -6.12
C HIS A 17 14.37 -7.25 -6.44
N ILE A 18 13.36 -6.96 -7.26
CA ILE A 18 12.99 -5.58 -7.60
C ILE A 18 12.51 -4.84 -6.35
N MET A 19 11.72 -5.49 -5.48
CA MET A 19 11.30 -4.92 -4.19
C MET A 19 12.50 -4.43 -3.38
N LYS A 20 13.53 -5.25 -3.21
CA LYS A 20 14.74 -4.87 -2.45
C LYS A 20 15.51 -3.73 -3.11
N MET A 21 15.67 -3.77 -4.43
CA MET A 21 16.34 -2.69 -5.15
C MET A 21 15.58 -1.36 -5.01
N ARG A 22 14.26 -1.39 -5.18
CA ARG A 22 13.42 -0.20 -5.01
C ARG A 22 13.47 0.33 -3.58
N ALA A 23 13.39 -0.56 -2.59
CA ALA A 23 13.46 -0.17 -1.17
C ALA A 23 14.79 0.51 -0.80
N ALA A 24 15.89 0.15 -1.46
CA ALA A 24 17.18 0.80 -1.26
C ALA A 24 17.28 2.18 -1.92
N LEU A 25 16.43 2.48 -2.92
CA LEU A 25 16.44 3.71 -3.69
C LEU A 25 15.43 4.76 -3.20
N VAL A 26 14.53 4.39 -2.29
CA VAL A 26 13.57 5.34 -1.71
C VAL A 26 14.28 6.28 -0.73
N ASP A 27 13.62 7.39 -0.42
CA ASP A 27 14.14 8.42 0.48
C ASP A 27 13.03 8.91 1.45
N LYS A 28 13.34 9.98 2.19
CA LYS A 28 12.44 10.58 3.16
C LYS A 28 11.11 11.10 2.59
N ASP A 29 11.05 11.36 1.29
CA ASP A 29 9.86 11.87 0.60
C ASP A 29 8.98 10.72 0.05
N CYS A 30 9.41 9.46 0.28
CA CYS A 30 8.70 8.27 -0.16
C CYS A 30 7.88 7.64 0.97
N LEU A 31 6.72 7.12 0.60
CA LEU A 31 5.91 6.23 1.43
C LEU A 31 5.98 4.81 0.85
N VAL A 32 6.42 3.87 1.65
CA VAL A 32 6.46 2.45 1.27
C VAL A 32 5.39 1.69 2.06
N ILE A 33 4.47 1.08 1.33
CA ILE A 33 3.38 0.29 1.90
C ILE A 33 3.65 -1.18 1.59
N GLY A 34 3.95 -1.95 2.61
CA GLY A 34 4.04 -3.40 2.51
C GLY A 34 2.69 -4.06 2.78
N ILE A 35 2.39 -5.09 2.02
CA ILE A 35 1.15 -5.86 2.16
C ILE A 35 1.51 -7.31 2.42
N SER A 36 1.18 -7.79 3.61
CA SER A 36 1.34 -9.18 4.02
C SER A 36 0.22 -9.56 4.96
N LEU A 37 -0.76 -10.31 4.49
CA LEU A 37 -1.89 -10.76 5.32
C LEU A 37 -1.42 -11.57 6.53
N SER A 38 -0.51 -12.50 6.35
CA SER A 38 0.04 -13.33 7.43
C SER A 38 0.94 -12.55 8.38
N GLY A 39 1.49 -11.40 7.95
CA GLY A 39 2.53 -10.67 8.67
C GLY A 39 3.88 -11.37 8.68
N LYS A 40 4.03 -12.47 7.94
CA LYS A 40 5.23 -13.34 7.95
C LYS A 40 5.95 -13.43 6.61
N THR A 41 5.47 -12.71 5.60
CA THR A 41 6.09 -12.72 4.27
C THR A 41 7.46 -12.05 4.34
N LYS A 42 8.50 -12.88 4.38
CA LYS A 42 9.88 -12.44 4.62
C LYS A 42 10.32 -11.38 3.63
N GLU A 43 10.01 -11.55 2.37
CA GLU A 43 10.39 -10.62 1.29
C GLU A 43 9.80 -9.22 1.53
N VAL A 44 8.55 -9.17 1.97
CA VAL A 44 7.88 -7.90 2.31
C VAL A 44 8.54 -7.26 3.53
N LEU A 45 8.74 -8.03 4.60
CA LEU A 45 9.34 -7.51 5.84
C LEU A 45 10.79 -7.03 5.61
N ASP A 46 11.59 -7.79 4.87
CA ASP A 46 12.96 -7.39 4.49
C ASP A 46 12.95 -6.08 3.67
N CYS A 47 12.03 -5.95 2.72
CA CYS A 47 11.85 -4.75 1.93
C CYS A 47 11.52 -3.53 2.81
N LEU A 48 10.58 -3.66 3.73
CA LEU A 48 10.20 -2.58 4.65
C LEU A 48 11.37 -2.18 5.56
N HIS A 49 12.15 -3.14 6.01
CA HIS A 49 13.33 -2.89 6.83
C HIS A 49 14.39 -2.09 6.05
N VAL A 50 14.65 -2.45 4.79
CA VAL A 50 15.55 -1.70 3.92
C VAL A 50 15.02 -0.29 3.65
N ALA A 51 13.75 -0.15 3.33
CA ALA A 51 13.11 1.15 3.10
C ALA A 51 13.22 2.08 4.34
N LYS A 52 13.05 1.51 5.54
CA LYS A 52 13.23 2.27 6.79
C LYS A 52 14.66 2.79 6.95
N LYS A 53 15.65 1.97 6.64
CA LYS A 53 17.07 2.39 6.64
C LYS A 53 17.35 3.50 5.62
N SER A 54 16.59 3.55 4.54
CA SER A 54 16.65 4.61 3.52
C SER A 54 15.86 5.88 3.90
N ASN A 55 15.39 5.96 5.15
CA ASN A 55 14.60 7.07 5.72
C ASN A 55 13.20 7.26 5.11
N ALA A 56 12.67 6.31 4.37
CA ALA A 56 11.30 6.36 3.91
C ALA A 56 10.31 6.20 5.06
N LYS A 57 9.09 6.70 4.88
CA LYS A 57 7.96 6.37 5.73
C LYS A 57 7.49 4.97 5.39
N VAL A 58 7.33 4.12 6.39
CA VAL A 58 7.03 2.69 6.20
C VAL A 58 5.73 2.31 6.89
N VAL A 59 4.83 1.71 6.13
CA VAL A 59 3.52 1.23 6.59
C VAL A 59 3.37 -0.24 6.22
N LEU A 60 2.89 -1.05 7.16
CA LEU A 60 2.53 -2.43 6.92
C LEU A 60 1.01 -2.61 7.00
N LEU A 61 0.40 -3.19 5.97
CA LEU A 61 -0.97 -3.71 6.01
C LEU A 61 -0.91 -5.21 6.28
N THR A 62 -1.50 -5.64 7.38
CA THR A 62 -1.47 -7.05 7.81
C THR A 62 -2.69 -7.41 8.64
N SER A 63 -3.05 -8.68 8.68
CA SER A 63 -4.04 -9.20 9.63
C SER A 63 -3.39 -9.70 10.93
N ASN A 64 -2.09 -9.94 10.92
CA ASN A 64 -1.34 -10.45 12.06
C ASN A 64 -0.05 -9.64 12.27
N ILE A 65 0.16 -9.17 13.49
CA ILE A 65 1.31 -8.36 13.87
C ILE A 65 2.32 -9.26 14.58
N GLU A 66 3.44 -9.54 13.92
CA GLU A 66 4.54 -10.30 14.52
C GLU A 66 5.37 -9.41 15.46
N PRO A 67 5.95 -10.00 16.52
CA PRO A 67 6.82 -9.25 17.43
C PRO A 67 8.00 -8.60 16.70
N GLY A 68 8.32 -7.36 17.05
CA GLY A 68 9.45 -6.63 16.50
C GLY A 68 9.21 -5.88 15.20
N VAL A 69 8.06 -6.05 14.56
CA VAL A 69 7.70 -5.34 13.32
C VAL A 69 7.56 -3.83 13.57
N ASP A 70 7.12 -3.44 14.75
CA ASP A 70 7.02 -2.05 15.21
C ASP A 70 8.36 -1.31 15.20
N LYS A 71 9.48 -2.03 15.21
CA LYS A 71 10.82 -1.44 15.21
C LYS A 71 11.20 -0.79 13.88
N PHE A 72 10.61 -1.23 12.78
CA PHE A 72 10.91 -0.71 11.43
C PHE A 72 9.69 -0.23 10.65
N CYS A 73 8.48 -0.38 11.19
CA CYS A 73 7.27 0.20 10.61
C CYS A 73 6.86 1.45 11.39
N ASP A 74 6.60 2.54 10.67
CA ASP A 74 6.07 3.76 11.29
C ASP A 74 4.61 3.60 11.67
N GLU A 75 3.85 2.86 10.85
CA GLU A 75 2.46 2.53 11.10
C GLU A 75 2.18 1.09 10.70
N ILE A 76 1.32 0.42 11.46
CA ILE A 76 0.80 -0.89 11.14
C ILE A 76 -0.73 -0.79 11.06
N LEU A 77 -1.26 -1.02 9.87
CA LEU A 77 -2.70 -1.02 9.62
C LEU A 77 -3.21 -2.45 9.66
N ARG A 78 -3.94 -2.76 10.72
CA ARG A 78 -4.52 -4.09 10.89
C ARG A 78 -5.80 -4.21 10.09
N VAL A 79 -5.86 -5.22 9.23
CA VAL A 79 -7.04 -5.56 8.46
C VAL A 79 -7.70 -6.83 9.00
N ALA A 80 -8.99 -7.00 8.76
CA ALA A 80 -9.70 -8.18 9.18
C ALA A 80 -9.17 -9.44 8.47
N TYR A 81 -9.11 -10.54 9.21
CA TYR A 81 -8.76 -11.84 8.69
C TYR A 81 -9.96 -12.80 8.79
N VAL A 82 -10.32 -13.38 7.66
CA VAL A 82 -11.55 -14.17 7.50
C VAL A 82 -11.33 -15.66 7.84
N LYS A 83 -10.31 -16.00 8.63
CA LYS A 83 -9.94 -17.39 8.97
C LYS A 83 -11.07 -18.17 9.67
N ASN A 84 -11.93 -17.49 10.41
CA ASN A 84 -12.99 -18.09 11.21
C ASN A 84 -14.36 -18.16 10.50
N LEU A 85 -14.42 -17.65 9.30
CA LEU A 85 -15.60 -17.77 8.47
C LEU A 85 -15.25 -18.84 7.42
N ASP A 86 -16.03 -19.89 7.31
CA ASP A 86 -15.90 -20.91 6.25
C ASP A 86 -15.99 -20.31 4.83
N PHE A 87 -15.68 -19.04 4.72
CA PHE A 87 -15.74 -18.23 3.53
C PHE A 87 -14.44 -18.20 2.72
N GLY A 88 -13.38 -18.85 3.17
CA GLY A 88 -12.14 -18.93 2.41
C GLY A 88 -12.31 -19.47 0.99
N MET A 89 -13.42 -20.17 0.73
CA MET A 89 -13.83 -20.63 -0.59
C MET A 89 -14.74 -19.65 -1.33
N LYS A 90 -15.36 -18.68 -0.63
CA LYS A 90 -16.38 -17.79 -1.20
C LYS A 90 -15.96 -16.32 -1.23
N VAL A 91 -15.10 -15.90 -0.32
CA VAL A 91 -14.64 -14.52 -0.21
C VAL A 91 -13.13 -14.50 -0.28
N SER A 92 -12.57 -13.66 -1.17
CA SER A 92 -11.14 -13.51 -1.29
C SER A 92 -10.53 -12.99 0.02
N PRO A 93 -9.44 -13.61 0.53
CA PRO A 93 -8.74 -13.09 1.72
C PRO A 93 -8.20 -11.67 1.53
N GLN A 94 -8.03 -11.22 0.30
CA GLN A 94 -7.57 -9.87 -0.02
C GLN A 94 -8.66 -8.79 0.04
N LEU A 95 -9.93 -9.17 0.24
CA LEU A 95 -11.04 -8.21 0.28
C LEU A 95 -10.83 -7.13 1.35
N SER A 96 -10.36 -7.50 2.53
CA SER A 96 -10.07 -6.54 3.61
C SER A 96 -8.99 -5.52 3.24
N ILE A 97 -8.00 -5.93 2.46
CA ILE A 97 -6.96 -5.03 1.93
C ILE A 97 -7.55 -4.07 0.91
N LEU A 98 -8.40 -4.55 0.02
CA LEU A 98 -9.08 -3.70 -0.96
C LEU A 98 -9.96 -2.65 -0.27
N ILE A 99 -10.70 -3.05 0.77
CA ILE A 99 -11.49 -2.12 1.58
C ILE A 99 -10.61 -1.08 2.25
N MET A 100 -9.48 -1.48 2.81
CA MET A 100 -8.53 -0.55 3.43
C MET A 100 -7.99 0.47 2.41
N PHE A 101 -7.63 0.02 1.22
CA PHE A 101 -7.19 0.92 0.16
C PHE A 101 -8.30 1.86 -0.32
N ASP A 102 -9.54 1.41 -0.36
CA ASP A 102 -10.68 2.27 -0.68
C ASP A 102 -10.88 3.36 0.38
N ILE A 103 -10.73 3.01 1.65
CA ILE A 103 -10.79 3.98 2.77
C ILE A 103 -9.65 4.99 2.66
N LEU A 104 -8.42 4.53 2.48
CA LEU A 104 -7.25 5.40 2.32
C LEU A 104 -7.39 6.33 1.11
N TYR A 105 -7.89 5.81 0.00
CA TYR A 105 -8.16 6.58 -1.20
C TYR A 105 -9.22 7.67 -0.94
N ALA A 106 -10.30 7.34 -0.26
CA ALA A 106 -11.34 8.30 0.08
C ALA A 106 -10.79 9.45 0.95
N TYR A 107 -10.04 9.12 2.00
CA TYR A 107 -9.37 10.14 2.83
C TYR A 107 -8.40 11.00 2.04
N TYR A 108 -7.61 10.40 1.16
CA TYR A 108 -6.66 11.13 0.32
C TYR A 108 -7.40 12.11 -0.61
N MET A 109 -8.51 11.67 -1.22
CA MET A 109 -9.29 12.51 -2.13
C MET A 109 -10.01 13.67 -1.44
N GLU A 110 -10.39 13.51 -0.18
CA GLU A 110 -11.03 14.58 0.60
C GLU A 110 -10.07 15.73 0.94
N ARG A 111 -8.78 15.44 1.04
CA ARG A 111 -7.77 16.49 1.26
C ARG A 111 -7.49 17.21 -0.06
N GLU A 112 -7.71 18.54 -0.07
CA GLU A 112 -7.57 19.36 -1.28
C GLU A 112 -8.36 18.78 -2.47
N ALA A 113 -9.62 18.44 -2.21
CA ALA A 113 -10.46 17.66 -3.12
C ALA A 113 -10.57 18.25 -4.53
N SER A 114 -10.69 19.58 -4.66
CA SER A 114 -10.84 20.25 -5.96
C SER A 114 -9.65 20.01 -6.90
N ALA A 115 -8.42 20.13 -6.38
CA ALA A 115 -7.20 19.90 -7.17
C ALA A 115 -7.05 18.43 -7.59
N LYS A 116 -7.36 17.49 -6.68
CA LYS A 116 -7.27 16.04 -6.94
C LYS A 116 -8.34 15.57 -7.92
N ILE A 117 -9.56 16.07 -7.80
CA ILE A 117 -10.65 15.77 -8.73
C ILE A 117 -10.31 16.30 -10.12
N GLN A 118 -9.72 17.49 -10.21
CA GLN A 118 -9.29 18.03 -11.49
C GLN A 118 -8.22 17.16 -12.15
N LYS A 119 -7.19 16.75 -11.42
CA LYS A 119 -6.17 15.81 -11.92
C LYS A 119 -6.77 14.50 -12.40
N TYR A 120 -7.72 13.95 -11.66
CA TYR A 120 -8.42 12.73 -12.04
C TYR A 120 -9.19 12.92 -13.36
N LYS A 121 -9.90 14.04 -13.52
CA LYS A 121 -10.61 14.39 -14.76
C LYS A 121 -9.66 14.56 -15.94
N ASP A 122 -8.52 15.20 -15.73
CA ASP A 122 -7.50 15.41 -16.76
C ASP A 122 -6.96 14.06 -17.28
N THR A 123 -6.74 13.09 -16.41
CA THR A 123 -6.31 11.75 -16.83
C THR A 123 -7.37 11.01 -17.65
N ILE A 124 -8.65 11.18 -17.32
CA ILE A 124 -9.75 10.61 -18.11
C ILE A 124 -9.81 11.26 -19.48
N SER A 125 -9.69 12.58 -19.57
CA SER A 125 -9.68 13.31 -20.83
C SER A 125 -8.53 12.85 -21.73
N ALA A 126 -7.33 12.75 -21.19
CA ALA A 126 -6.15 12.28 -21.91
C ALA A 126 -6.33 10.86 -22.50
N LEU A 127 -7.09 9.99 -21.82
CA LEU A 127 -7.38 8.64 -22.33
C LEU A 127 -8.46 8.63 -23.43
N ARG A 128 -9.27 9.68 -23.53
CA ARG A 128 -10.36 9.79 -24.53
C ARG A 128 -9.94 10.49 -25.81
N GLU A 129 -8.85 11.24 -25.78
CA GLU A 129 -8.31 11.98 -26.94
C GLU A 129 -7.50 11.07 -27.89
N LYS A 130 -8.11 9.97 -28.33
CA LYS A 130 -7.51 9.14 -29.38
C LYS A 130 -8.18 9.34 -30.70
#